data_1da8afdba6c416fb614b016a2e3281b2
#
_entry.id   1da8afdba6c416fb614b016a2e3281b2
#
_cell.length_a   1.000
_cell.length_b   1.000
_cell.length_c   1.000
_cell.angle_alpha   90.00
_cell.angle_beta   90.00
_cell.angle_gamma   90.00
#
_symmetry.space_group_name_H-M   'P 1'
#
loop_
_entity.id
_entity.type
_entity.pdbx_description
1 polymer ?
#
loop_
_entity_poly.entity_id
_entity_poly.type
_entity_poly.pdbx_seq_one_letter_code
_entity_poly.pdbx_strand_id
1 'polypeptide(L)'
;MPQKKFFIFGLLFLLFACGGGGGSSSSQQEQPPTPEIKPTLDSFAFLQSSNTSLNEDITLELSSDGTSYSTTVSSSVALNSLIATFNFTGSSVTINGAIQESGATQNNFTDPVVYRVSNNQGTTRDYRIVITKAVAPTINDFAFTSEKNSELNQNVNLVLDGNTFKGRVPQNINISEFIPNFSYTGSSISIDGSLQESGVTPNDFNNVVTYKVTNDFGDEKEYQIDVTKFTGLPIINLITDGSVQIDSKEDYVEGDVSLDGRRDFESLSDLSMKIRGRGNSTWFVHPKKPFQMKLSEKSPFLGMPEDKKWLFLAEYSDKTMLRNTIAFELGYMSNLDWTPAGEFAEVFLNGEYNGTYNITQKVEESDNRVALGDTGYLLELDQLDRIDPDDVYFNSTVTNRFIINIKEPSLEYDSDQYDYIKNLIAEFEGVLFGNNFQDENIGYRQYIDLDSFIDWYLISEISKNVDSRWYSSIYLNVIPGEKIKMGPLWDFDLAFGNTDYSDTQFYEGWWVRFNPWYERLFEDPYFIQMVKDRFVFFKNNEGLIIEKIDSYAEQLKWAQAENDNKWETIGRYVWPNPVVYDTYQEEVDHLKNWYQDRMDWLEEALNEL
;
A
#
# COMPACT_ATOMS: atom_id res chain seq x y z
N MET A 1 7.23 56.60 18.25
CA MET A 1 7.53 58.01 18.55
C MET A 1 7.80 58.76 17.26
N PRO A 2 7.33 59.96 17.08
CA PRO A 2 6.12 60.63 17.56
C PRO A 2 5.28 61.14 16.36
N GLN A 3 4.18 61.79 16.38
CA GLN A 3 3.41 62.61 17.29
C GLN A 3 1.99 62.86 16.77
N LYS A 4 1.11 63.03 17.69
CA LYS A 4 -0.25 63.57 17.60
C LYS A 4 -0.30 64.98 16.96
N LYS A 5 -1.48 65.29 16.33
CA LYS A 5 -2.09 66.60 16.56
C LYS A 5 -3.63 66.54 16.44
N PHE A 6 -4.28 66.84 17.54
CA PHE A 6 -5.64 67.29 17.74
C PHE A 6 -5.86 68.68 17.15
N PHE A 7 -7.05 68.99 16.67
CA PHE A 7 -7.64 70.33 16.79
C PHE A 7 -9.13 70.26 16.96
N ILE A 8 -9.57 70.83 18.07
CA ILE A 8 -10.91 71.14 18.53
C ILE A 8 -11.12 72.64 18.30
N PHE A 9 -12.37 73.08 17.98
CA PHE A 9 -12.99 74.34 18.30
C PHE A 9 -14.19 74.53 17.30
N GLY A 10 -15.38 74.94 17.64
CA GLY A 10 -15.95 75.54 18.84
C GLY A 10 -17.38 75.98 18.52
N LEU A 11 -18.14 75.85 19.52
CA LEU A 11 -19.56 76.19 19.65
C LEU A 11 -19.73 77.72 19.64
N LEU A 12 -20.74 78.25 18.98
CA LEU A 12 -21.34 79.50 19.40
C LEU A 12 -22.87 79.55 19.19
N PHE A 13 -23.58 79.64 20.27
CA PHE A 13 -25.03 80.04 20.42
C PHE A 13 -25.13 81.57 20.29
N LEU A 14 -26.18 82.02 19.63
CA LEU A 14 -26.87 83.31 20.03
C LEU A 14 -28.34 83.30 19.71
N LEU A 15 -29.11 83.34 20.77
CA LEU A 15 -30.50 83.70 20.82
C LEU A 15 -30.69 85.22 20.69
N PHE A 16 -31.70 85.65 19.98
CA PHE A 16 -32.48 86.80 20.37
C PHE A 16 -33.96 86.72 19.91
N ALA A 17 -34.84 87.06 20.79
CA ALA A 17 -36.28 86.97 20.72
C ALA A 17 -36.97 88.32 20.48
N CYS A 18 -38.27 88.26 20.19
CA CYS A 18 -39.35 89.20 20.30
C CYS A 18 -39.50 90.25 19.19
N GLY A 19 -40.59 90.43 18.61
CA GLY A 19 -41.99 90.50 19.00
C GLY A 19 -42.87 91.17 18.02
N GLY A 20 -44.13 90.79 17.96
CA GLY A 20 -45.21 91.70 17.76
C GLY A 20 -45.85 91.84 16.40
N GLY A 21 -47.02 91.20 16.23
CA GLY A 21 -48.27 91.87 15.94
C GLY A 21 -48.80 91.99 14.50
N GLY A 22 -49.87 91.24 14.21
CA GLY A 22 -50.98 91.79 13.50
C GLY A 22 -51.26 91.41 12.04
N GLY A 23 -52.32 90.57 11.85
CA GLY A 23 -53.31 90.79 10.80
C GLY A 23 -53.25 90.01 9.51
N SER A 24 -54.05 88.95 9.49
CA SER A 24 -54.90 88.42 8.39
C SER A 24 -54.49 88.59 6.92
N SER A 25 -54.19 87.48 6.22
CA SER A 25 -55.03 86.93 5.14
C SER A 25 -54.39 85.67 4.57
N SER A 26 -55.21 84.66 4.48
CA SER A 26 -54.86 83.34 3.92
C SER A 26 -54.46 83.40 2.44
N SER A 27 -53.27 83.03 2.17
CA SER A 27 -52.94 82.38 0.89
C SER A 27 -52.10 81.13 1.21
N GLN A 28 -52.71 79.97 1.07
CA GLN A 28 -52.00 78.73 1.12
C GLN A 28 -50.99 78.77 -0.05
N GLN A 29 -49.75 78.97 0.23
CA GLN A 29 -48.67 78.66 -0.66
C GLN A 29 -48.48 77.16 -0.56
N GLU A 30 -48.85 76.43 -1.60
CA GLU A 30 -48.37 75.02 -1.80
C GLU A 30 -46.88 75.03 -1.69
N GLN A 31 -46.37 74.34 -0.68
CA GLN A 31 -44.95 74.02 -0.59
C GLN A 31 -44.60 73.19 -1.80
N PRO A 32 -43.52 73.50 -2.56
CA PRO A 32 -43.11 72.70 -3.72
C PRO A 32 -42.91 71.27 -3.24
N PRO A 33 -43.36 70.25 -4.00
CA PRO A 33 -43.22 68.87 -3.61
C PRO A 33 -41.72 68.60 -3.37
N THR A 34 -41.43 68.08 -2.16
CA THR A 34 -40.08 67.59 -1.82
C THR A 34 -39.65 66.65 -2.95
N PRO A 35 -38.48 66.82 -3.60
CA PRO A 35 -38.06 65.95 -4.70
C PRO A 35 -38.12 64.50 -4.25
N GLU A 36 -38.82 63.67 -5.00
CA GLU A 36 -38.91 62.24 -4.74
C GLU A 36 -37.51 61.62 -4.85
N ILE A 37 -36.98 61.15 -3.74
CA ILE A 37 -35.70 60.40 -3.72
C ILE A 37 -36.00 59.03 -4.32
N LYS A 38 -35.50 58.77 -5.50
CA LYS A 38 -35.59 57.43 -6.12
C LYS A 38 -34.70 56.44 -5.35
N PRO A 39 -35.27 55.31 -4.85
CA PRO A 39 -34.46 54.32 -4.12
C PRO A 39 -33.43 53.67 -5.06
N THR A 40 -32.16 53.62 -4.61
CA THR A 40 -31.06 52.97 -5.34
C THR A 40 -30.21 52.13 -4.41
N LEU A 41 -29.70 51.02 -4.95
CA LEU A 41 -28.60 50.27 -4.36
C LEU A 41 -27.31 50.72 -5.07
N ASP A 42 -26.43 51.41 -4.35
CA ASP A 42 -25.36 52.21 -4.93
C ASP A 42 -24.05 51.40 -5.06
N SER A 43 -23.85 50.41 -4.20
CA SER A 43 -22.73 49.48 -4.27
C SER A 43 -23.09 48.17 -3.60
N PHE A 44 -22.43 47.08 -3.99
CA PHE A 44 -22.60 45.77 -3.40
C PHE A 44 -21.29 45.01 -3.40
N ALA A 45 -20.89 44.45 -2.26
CA ALA A 45 -19.65 43.73 -2.09
C ALA A 45 -19.76 42.66 -0.98
N PHE A 46 -18.85 41.69 -0.99
CA PHE A 46 -18.60 40.81 0.16
C PHE A 46 -17.17 41.08 0.64
N LEU A 47 -17.03 41.65 1.81
CA LEU A 47 -15.73 41.96 2.39
C LEU A 47 -15.18 40.77 3.16
N GLN A 48 -13.88 40.50 3.02
CA GLN A 48 -13.16 39.47 3.77
C GLN A 48 -13.30 39.65 5.29
N SER A 49 -13.33 40.93 5.75
CA SER A 49 -13.50 41.26 7.18
C SER A 49 -14.81 40.75 7.79
N SER A 50 -15.88 40.60 6.98
CA SER A 50 -17.18 40.07 7.39
C SER A 50 -17.40 38.62 6.95
N ASN A 51 -16.58 38.09 6.05
CA ASN A 51 -16.66 36.73 5.47
C ASN A 51 -15.31 36.05 5.54
N THR A 52 -15.02 35.39 6.64
CA THR A 52 -13.70 34.78 6.90
C THR A 52 -13.32 33.63 5.96
N SER A 53 -14.29 33.15 5.17
CA SER A 53 -14.05 32.14 4.10
C SER A 53 -13.58 32.74 2.78
N LEU A 54 -13.52 34.07 2.66
CA LEU A 54 -13.02 34.75 1.48
C LEU A 54 -11.53 35.06 1.64
N ASN A 55 -10.77 34.90 0.55
CA ASN A 55 -9.34 35.25 0.50
C ASN A 55 -9.12 36.73 0.15
N GLU A 56 -10.14 37.39 -0.42
CA GLU A 56 -10.09 38.80 -0.84
C GLU A 56 -11.51 39.40 -0.81
N ASP A 57 -11.58 40.73 -0.93
CA ASP A 57 -12.85 41.44 -1.07
C ASP A 57 -13.44 41.23 -2.46
N ILE A 58 -14.72 40.84 -2.54
CA ILE A 58 -15.44 40.61 -3.79
C ILE A 58 -16.40 41.77 -4.04
N THR A 59 -16.13 42.60 -5.05
CA THR A 59 -17.03 43.67 -5.49
C THR A 59 -17.86 43.19 -6.66
N LEU A 60 -19.18 43.48 -6.62
CA LEU A 60 -20.09 43.13 -7.70
C LEU A 60 -20.30 44.35 -8.61
N GLU A 61 -20.38 44.09 -9.90
CA GLU A 61 -20.64 45.13 -10.91
C GLU A 61 -22.14 45.27 -11.18
N LEU A 62 -22.61 46.55 -11.29
CA LEU A 62 -23.99 46.86 -11.65
C LEU A 62 -24.16 46.68 -13.17
N SER A 63 -25.17 45.93 -13.54
CA SER A 63 -25.53 45.73 -14.95
C SER A 63 -25.85 47.06 -15.67
N SER A 64 -25.70 47.12 -16.98
CA SER A 64 -25.93 48.31 -17.79
C SER A 64 -27.40 48.82 -17.76
N ASP A 65 -28.34 47.94 -17.43
CA ASP A 65 -29.78 48.31 -17.24
C ASP A 65 -30.05 48.78 -15.80
N GLY A 66 -29.06 48.70 -14.91
CA GLY A 66 -29.13 49.14 -13.54
C GLY A 66 -30.06 48.32 -12.63
N THR A 67 -30.30 47.05 -12.98
CA THR A 67 -31.27 46.19 -12.26
C THR A 67 -30.62 44.97 -11.57
N SER A 68 -29.38 44.67 -11.83
CA SER A 68 -28.70 43.54 -11.23
C SER A 68 -27.24 43.80 -10.89
N TYR A 69 -26.76 43.16 -9.84
CA TYR A 69 -25.35 43.05 -9.52
C TYR A 69 -24.89 41.61 -9.75
N SER A 70 -23.78 41.44 -10.42
CA SER A 70 -23.25 40.09 -10.67
C SER A 70 -21.73 40.03 -10.53
N THR A 71 -21.26 38.85 -10.18
CA THR A 71 -19.83 38.51 -10.18
C THR A 71 -19.66 37.01 -10.32
N THR A 72 -18.43 36.60 -10.71
CA THR A 72 -18.00 35.21 -10.60
C THR A 72 -16.95 35.12 -9.50
N VAL A 73 -17.05 34.08 -8.70
CA VAL A 73 -16.15 33.83 -7.56
C VAL A 73 -15.48 32.47 -7.70
N SER A 74 -14.41 32.25 -6.94
CA SER A 74 -13.74 30.94 -6.85
C SER A 74 -14.73 29.81 -6.58
N SER A 75 -14.48 28.65 -7.15
CA SER A 75 -15.30 27.42 -6.95
C SER A 75 -15.37 26.99 -5.49
N SER A 76 -14.38 27.36 -4.68
CA SER A 76 -14.24 27.02 -3.26
C SER A 76 -15.11 27.88 -2.35
N VAL A 77 -15.60 29.07 -2.81
CA VAL A 77 -16.38 29.99 -1.98
C VAL A 77 -17.72 29.38 -1.56
N ALA A 78 -18.00 29.38 -0.26
CA ALA A 78 -19.28 28.94 0.31
C ALA A 78 -20.34 30.04 0.15
N LEU A 79 -21.30 29.87 -0.77
CA LEU A 79 -22.35 30.86 -1.06
C LEU A 79 -23.52 30.84 -0.09
N ASN A 80 -23.64 29.81 0.75
CA ASN A 80 -24.82 29.59 1.62
C ASN A 80 -24.87 30.48 2.86
N SER A 81 -23.82 31.27 3.13
CA SER A 81 -23.68 32.00 4.40
C SER A 81 -22.88 33.30 4.27
N LEU A 82 -23.04 34.05 3.19
CA LEU A 82 -22.30 35.29 2.98
C LEU A 82 -22.99 36.50 3.59
N ILE A 83 -22.19 37.44 4.13
CA ILE A 83 -22.61 38.72 4.67
C ILE A 83 -22.26 39.79 3.64
N ALA A 84 -23.29 40.43 3.06
CA ALA A 84 -23.13 41.49 2.08
C ALA A 84 -22.86 42.82 2.73
N THR A 85 -21.95 43.61 2.17
CA THR A 85 -21.73 45.03 2.47
C THR A 85 -22.23 45.84 1.28
N PHE A 86 -23.16 46.74 1.53
CA PHE A 86 -23.77 47.54 0.48
C PHE A 86 -24.08 48.95 0.94
N ASN A 87 -24.10 49.91 0.01
CA ASN A 87 -24.59 51.24 0.19
C ASN A 87 -25.90 51.43 -0.61
N PHE A 88 -26.83 52.24 -0.07
CA PHE A 88 -28.09 52.49 -0.75
C PHE A 88 -28.62 53.87 -0.43
N THR A 89 -29.42 54.40 -1.36
CA THR A 89 -30.20 55.63 -1.15
C THR A 89 -31.66 55.24 -1.00
N GLY A 90 -32.20 55.46 0.19
CA GLY A 90 -33.55 55.05 0.55
C GLY A 90 -33.77 55.02 2.06
N SER A 91 -34.85 54.37 2.53
CA SER A 91 -35.19 54.22 3.95
C SER A 91 -34.90 52.81 4.48
N SER A 92 -34.97 51.80 3.61
CA SER A 92 -34.72 50.42 4.01
C SER A 92 -34.37 49.52 2.81
N VAL A 93 -33.67 48.42 3.11
CA VAL A 93 -33.40 47.32 2.21
C VAL A 93 -33.97 46.04 2.79
N THR A 94 -34.66 45.25 1.98
CA THR A 94 -35.27 43.99 2.41
C THR A 94 -35.05 42.86 1.42
N ILE A 95 -35.03 41.63 1.94
CA ILE A 95 -35.15 40.38 1.16
C ILE A 95 -36.40 39.67 1.63
N ASN A 96 -37.37 39.43 0.73
CA ASN A 96 -38.64 38.78 1.06
C ASN A 96 -39.34 39.43 2.29
N GLY A 97 -39.21 40.76 2.46
CA GLY A 97 -39.77 41.52 3.58
C GLY A 97 -38.92 41.56 4.86
N ALA A 98 -37.84 40.78 4.94
CA ALA A 98 -36.91 40.83 6.08
C ALA A 98 -35.85 41.93 5.86
N ILE A 99 -35.69 42.81 6.86
CA ILE A 99 -34.74 43.94 6.83
C ILE A 99 -33.31 43.41 6.72
N GLN A 100 -32.50 44.06 5.88
CA GLN A 100 -31.10 43.76 5.70
C GLN A 100 -30.21 44.87 6.24
N GLU A 101 -29.22 44.49 7.04
CA GLU A 101 -28.18 45.37 7.56
C GLU A 101 -26.87 45.12 6.85
N SER A 102 -26.31 46.17 6.24
CA SER A 102 -25.03 46.11 5.53
C SER A 102 -23.90 45.71 6.47
N GLY A 103 -23.13 44.68 6.11
CA GLY A 103 -22.01 44.14 6.88
C GLY A 103 -22.44 43.28 8.09
N ALA A 104 -23.73 42.95 8.24
CA ALA A 104 -24.25 42.21 9.40
C ALA A 104 -25.18 41.04 9.03
N THR A 105 -26.11 41.22 8.08
CA THR A 105 -27.11 40.20 7.78
C THR A 105 -26.54 39.12 6.84
N GLN A 106 -26.56 37.87 7.32
CA GLN A 106 -26.12 36.71 6.57
C GLN A 106 -27.23 36.19 5.64
N ASN A 107 -26.89 35.87 4.39
CA ASN A 107 -27.82 35.32 3.41
C ASN A 107 -27.21 34.17 2.60
N ASN A 108 -28.10 33.39 1.98
CA ASN A 108 -27.72 32.34 1.02
C ASN A 108 -27.79 32.88 -0.40
N PHE A 109 -26.65 32.88 -1.11
CA PHE A 109 -26.52 33.34 -2.49
C PHE A 109 -26.31 32.20 -3.47
N THR A 110 -26.60 30.95 -3.11
CA THR A 110 -26.54 29.79 -4.01
C THR A 110 -27.46 30.01 -5.22
N ASP A 111 -28.62 30.63 -4.98
CA ASP A 111 -29.53 31.12 -6.02
C ASP A 111 -29.56 32.64 -6.05
N PRO A 112 -30.00 33.29 -7.16
CA PRO A 112 -30.11 34.72 -7.21
C PRO A 112 -31.03 35.31 -6.15
N VAL A 113 -30.56 36.33 -5.43
CA VAL A 113 -31.28 37.00 -4.35
C VAL A 113 -31.76 38.37 -4.80
N VAL A 114 -33.01 38.75 -4.44
CA VAL A 114 -33.55 40.05 -4.75
C VAL A 114 -33.52 40.95 -3.52
N TYR A 115 -32.74 42.04 -3.62
CA TYR A 115 -32.68 43.12 -2.64
C TYR A 115 -33.66 44.22 -3.06
N ARG A 116 -34.69 44.49 -2.24
CA ARG A 116 -35.67 45.57 -2.46
C ARG A 116 -35.30 46.78 -1.64
N VAL A 117 -34.98 47.89 -2.35
CA VAL A 117 -34.75 49.20 -1.71
C VAL A 117 -36.04 49.99 -1.73
N SER A 118 -36.42 50.59 -0.57
CA SER A 118 -37.64 51.38 -0.39
C SER A 118 -37.30 52.80 0.07
N ASN A 119 -38.10 53.77 -0.31
CA ASN A 119 -38.03 55.12 0.26
C ASN A 119 -39.19 55.36 1.25
N ASN A 120 -39.20 56.54 1.94
CA ASN A 120 -40.23 56.89 2.91
C ASN A 120 -41.62 57.23 2.27
N GLN A 121 -41.68 57.31 0.95
CA GLN A 121 -42.91 57.57 0.19
C GLN A 121 -43.54 56.26 -0.36
N GLY A 122 -42.92 55.09 -0.10
CA GLY A 122 -43.43 53.81 -0.54
C GLY A 122 -42.95 53.39 -1.95
N THR A 123 -42.12 54.18 -2.60
CA THR A 123 -41.52 53.79 -3.89
C THR A 123 -40.45 52.72 -3.64
N THR A 124 -40.45 51.67 -4.44
CA THR A 124 -39.50 50.55 -4.33
C THR A 124 -38.73 50.31 -5.61
N ARG A 125 -37.53 49.77 -5.49
CA ARG A 125 -36.74 49.27 -6.60
C ARG A 125 -36.06 47.97 -6.22
N ASP A 126 -36.17 46.99 -7.11
CA ASP A 126 -35.59 45.65 -6.90
C ASP A 126 -34.23 45.54 -7.65
N TYR A 127 -33.27 44.90 -6.98
CA TYR A 127 -31.97 44.60 -7.50
C TYR A 127 -31.70 43.10 -7.37
N ARG A 128 -31.41 42.45 -8.47
CA ARG A 128 -31.10 41.01 -8.46
C ARG A 128 -29.60 40.82 -8.27
N ILE A 129 -29.22 40.10 -7.22
CA ILE A 129 -27.83 39.76 -6.93
C ILE A 129 -27.58 38.36 -7.45
N VAL A 130 -26.59 38.21 -8.33
CA VAL A 130 -26.23 36.95 -9.01
C VAL A 130 -24.76 36.64 -8.78
N ILE A 131 -24.48 35.49 -8.10
CA ILE A 131 -23.12 35.03 -7.91
C ILE A 131 -22.96 33.70 -8.64
N THR A 132 -22.00 33.63 -9.52
CA THR A 132 -21.66 32.43 -10.27
C THR A 132 -20.36 31.85 -9.70
N LYS A 133 -20.29 30.56 -9.47
CA LYS A 133 -19.03 29.91 -9.15
C LYS A 133 -18.24 29.66 -10.43
N ALA A 134 -16.95 29.91 -10.38
CA ALA A 134 -16.02 29.48 -11.42
C ALA A 134 -16.05 27.95 -11.59
N VAL A 135 -15.74 27.49 -12.75
CA VAL A 135 -15.57 26.05 -12.98
C VAL A 135 -14.29 25.61 -12.28
N ALA A 136 -14.38 24.54 -11.49
CA ALA A 136 -13.22 23.98 -10.81
C ALA A 136 -12.19 23.46 -11.83
N PRO A 137 -10.89 23.67 -11.58
CA PRO A 137 -9.84 23.20 -12.47
C PRO A 137 -9.80 21.67 -12.51
N THR A 138 -9.70 21.09 -13.72
CA THR A 138 -9.63 19.64 -13.92
C THR A 138 -8.70 19.28 -15.07
N ILE A 139 -8.01 18.12 -14.99
CA ILE A 139 -7.52 17.42 -16.17
C ILE A 139 -8.64 16.48 -16.61
N ASN A 140 -9.04 16.56 -17.88
CA ASN A 140 -10.18 15.83 -18.42
C ASN A 140 -9.75 14.49 -19.05
N ASP A 141 -8.58 14.47 -19.68
CA ASP A 141 -7.95 13.28 -20.26
C ASP A 141 -6.43 13.42 -20.27
N PHE A 142 -5.74 12.30 -20.28
CA PHE A 142 -4.28 12.24 -20.35
C PHE A 142 -3.84 10.99 -21.12
N ALA A 143 -2.97 11.16 -22.11
CA ALA A 143 -2.51 10.07 -22.97
C ALA A 143 -1.10 10.30 -23.50
N PHE A 144 -0.43 9.23 -23.89
CA PHE A 144 0.77 9.25 -24.72
C PHE A 144 0.42 8.71 -26.10
N THR A 145 0.54 9.54 -27.13
CA THR A 145 0.23 9.12 -28.50
C THR A 145 1.48 8.62 -29.21
N SER A 146 1.35 7.59 -30.05
CA SER A 146 2.44 7.10 -30.90
C SER A 146 2.90 8.14 -31.95
N GLU A 147 2.06 9.12 -32.28
CA GLU A 147 2.43 10.25 -33.13
C GLU A 147 3.52 11.14 -32.50
N LYS A 148 3.41 11.38 -31.18
CA LYS A 148 4.35 12.22 -30.41
C LYS A 148 5.50 11.43 -29.79
N ASN A 149 5.29 10.15 -29.52
CA ASN A 149 6.25 9.25 -28.88
C ASN A 149 6.46 8.05 -29.81
N SER A 150 7.39 8.20 -30.76
CA SER A 150 7.59 7.24 -31.88
C SER A 150 8.04 5.84 -31.43
N GLU A 151 8.48 5.67 -30.20
CA GLU A 151 8.81 4.35 -29.61
C GLU A 151 7.54 3.54 -29.26
N LEU A 152 6.37 4.21 -29.15
CA LEU A 152 5.10 3.53 -28.90
C LEU A 152 4.51 2.97 -30.19
N ASN A 153 4.13 1.70 -30.19
CA ASN A 153 3.42 1.05 -31.29
C ASN A 153 1.92 1.43 -31.35
N GLN A 154 1.37 1.91 -30.24
CA GLN A 154 -0.02 2.33 -30.09
C GLN A 154 -0.15 3.43 -29.03
N ASN A 155 -1.27 4.15 -29.05
CA ASN A 155 -1.54 5.15 -28.03
C ASN A 155 -1.79 4.48 -26.66
N VAL A 156 -1.28 5.13 -25.62
CA VAL A 156 -1.49 4.74 -24.21
C VAL A 156 -2.38 5.80 -23.56
N ASN A 157 -3.65 5.46 -23.34
CA ASN A 157 -4.58 6.31 -22.61
C ASN A 157 -4.49 5.97 -21.11
N LEU A 158 -4.29 6.99 -20.28
CA LEU A 158 -4.24 6.82 -18.84
C LEU A 158 -5.65 6.87 -18.26
N VAL A 159 -5.87 6.09 -17.21
CA VAL A 159 -7.15 6.00 -16.51
C VAL A 159 -7.07 6.80 -15.22
N LEU A 160 -8.05 7.67 -14.98
CA LEU A 160 -8.13 8.44 -13.74
C LEU A 160 -8.67 7.58 -12.60
N ASP A 161 -7.89 7.50 -11.53
CA ASP A 161 -8.24 6.87 -10.26
C ASP A 161 -8.01 7.88 -9.13
N GLY A 162 -9.10 8.40 -8.56
CA GLY A 162 -9.04 9.52 -7.62
C GLY A 162 -8.47 10.79 -8.29
N ASN A 163 -7.26 11.19 -7.90
CA ASN A 163 -6.50 12.29 -8.53
C ASN A 163 -5.26 11.78 -9.27
N THR A 164 -5.14 10.49 -9.52
CA THR A 164 -3.99 9.89 -10.20
C THR A 164 -4.40 9.34 -11.56
N PHE A 165 -3.75 9.78 -12.62
CA PHE A 165 -3.83 9.15 -13.94
C PHE A 165 -2.81 8.02 -14.01
N LYS A 166 -3.29 6.80 -14.19
CA LYS A 166 -2.48 5.58 -14.24
C LYS A 166 -2.42 5.03 -15.65
N GLY A 167 -1.24 4.66 -16.10
CA GLY A 167 -1.03 4.04 -17.40
C GLY A 167 0.15 3.09 -17.40
N ARG A 168 0.21 2.22 -18.44
CA ARG A 168 1.25 1.21 -18.58
C ARG A 168 1.90 1.30 -19.96
N VAL A 169 3.23 1.23 -20.01
CA VAL A 169 4.02 1.18 -21.24
C VAL A 169 4.87 -0.09 -21.31
N PRO A 170 5.26 -0.55 -22.52
CA PRO A 170 6.18 -1.68 -22.66
C PRO A 170 7.53 -1.46 -21.96
N GLN A 171 8.22 -2.57 -21.63
CA GLN A 171 9.48 -2.52 -20.88
C GLN A 171 10.59 -1.73 -21.57
N ASN A 172 10.77 -1.91 -22.86
CA ASN A 172 11.87 -1.35 -23.64
C ASN A 172 11.69 0.11 -24.05
N ILE A 173 10.59 0.75 -23.61
CA ILE A 173 10.31 2.15 -23.93
C ILE A 173 11.05 3.08 -22.96
N ASN A 174 11.74 4.09 -23.50
CA ASN A 174 12.31 5.16 -22.69
C ASN A 174 11.23 6.22 -22.41
N ILE A 175 10.94 6.48 -21.14
CA ILE A 175 9.89 7.42 -20.70
C ILE A 175 10.47 8.70 -20.06
N SER A 176 11.79 8.93 -20.19
CA SER A 176 12.44 10.12 -19.59
C SER A 176 12.17 11.42 -20.35
N GLU A 177 11.67 11.34 -21.59
CA GLU A 177 11.36 12.50 -22.44
C GLU A 177 10.01 12.34 -23.16
N PHE A 178 9.03 11.69 -22.50
CA PHE A 178 7.71 11.50 -23.09
C PHE A 178 6.94 12.79 -23.21
N ILE A 179 6.27 12.96 -24.36
CA ILE A 179 5.42 14.09 -24.67
C ILE A 179 3.96 13.67 -24.45
N PRO A 180 3.30 14.16 -23.39
CA PRO A 180 1.92 13.82 -23.12
C PRO A 180 0.94 14.66 -23.95
N ASN A 181 -0.19 14.04 -24.28
CA ASN A 181 -1.38 14.75 -24.79
C ASN A 181 -2.42 14.77 -23.67
N PHE A 182 -2.92 15.95 -23.36
CA PHE A 182 -3.93 16.13 -22.33
C PHE A 182 -4.88 17.27 -22.67
N SER A 183 -6.08 17.22 -22.13
CA SER A 183 -6.98 18.36 -22.08
C SER A 183 -7.32 18.72 -20.64
N TYR A 184 -7.57 20.00 -20.38
CA TYR A 184 -7.88 20.47 -19.05
C TYR A 184 -8.89 21.64 -19.08
N THR A 185 -9.56 21.83 -17.96
CA THR A 185 -10.43 22.98 -17.69
C THR A 185 -9.72 23.86 -16.66
N GLY A 186 -9.35 25.06 -17.07
CA GLY A 186 -8.59 26.01 -16.27
C GLY A 186 -7.91 27.04 -17.17
N SER A 187 -7.15 27.96 -16.59
CA SER A 187 -6.37 28.98 -17.29
C SER A 187 -4.92 28.55 -17.55
N SER A 188 -4.38 27.68 -16.70
CA SER A 188 -3.01 27.17 -16.87
C SER A 188 -2.84 25.77 -16.27
N ILE A 189 -1.84 25.06 -16.78
CA ILE A 189 -1.37 23.77 -16.24
C ILE A 189 0.16 23.81 -16.13
N SER A 190 0.71 23.33 -15.02
CA SER A 190 2.15 23.42 -14.73
C SER A 190 2.66 22.22 -13.94
N ILE A 191 3.99 22.01 -14.00
CA ILE A 191 4.78 21.14 -13.12
C ILE A 191 5.78 22.04 -12.41
N ASP A 192 5.79 22.08 -11.08
CA ASP A 192 6.68 22.92 -10.27
C ASP A 192 6.76 24.38 -10.75
N GLY A 193 5.60 24.92 -11.18
CA GLY A 193 5.48 26.28 -11.70
C GLY A 193 5.88 26.47 -13.18
N SER A 194 6.43 25.45 -13.85
CA SER A 194 6.76 25.45 -15.27
C SER A 194 5.54 25.10 -16.12
N LEU A 195 5.10 26.01 -16.97
CA LEU A 195 3.92 25.80 -17.84
C LEU A 195 4.10 24.59 -18.75
N GLN A 196 3.04 23.83 -18.92
CA GLN A 196 2.99 22.64 -19.76
C GLN A 196 2.07 22.87 -20.98
N GLU A 197 2.52 22.39 -22.13
CA GLU A 197 1.76 22.45 -23.39
C GLU A 197 1.51 21.03 -23.91
N SER A 198 0.22 20.69 -24.08
CA SER A 198 -0.23 19.38 -24.56
C SER A 198 0.34 19.05 -25.94
N GLY A 199 0.95 17.89 -26.09
CA GLY A 199 1.58 17.45 -27.34
C GLY A 199 2.91 18.14 -27.69
N VAL A 200 3.50 18.92 -26.75
CA VAL A 200 4.72 19.72 -27.00
C VAL A 200 5.76 19.52 -25.88
N THR A 201 5.39 19.67 -24.61
CA THR A 201 6.35 19.69 -23.51
C THR A 201 6.73 18.27 -23.09
N PRO A 202 8.01 17.84 -23.25
CA PRO A 202 8.46 16.55 -22.77
C PRO A 202 8.67 16.57 -21.25
N ASN A 203 8.46 15.42 -20.60
CA ASN A 203 8.71 15.24 -19.17
C ASN A 203 9.27 13.85 -18.91
N ASP A 204 9.93 13.69 -17.75
CA ASP A 204 10.44 12.41 -17.25
C ASP A 204 9.37 11.73 -16.39
N PHE A 205 8.83 10.62 -16.90
CA PHE A 205 7.83 9.79 -16.22
C PHE A 205 8.40 8.54 -15.55
N ASN A 206 9.72 8.44 -15.37
CA ASN A 206 10.31 7.36 -14.56
C ASN A 206 9.85 7.42 -13.09
N ASN A 207 9.45 8.61 -12.63
CA ASN A 207 8.80 8.82 -11.35
C ASN A 207 7.39 9.39 -11.54
N VAL A 208 6.58 9.38 -10.49
CA VAL A 208 5.28 10.04 -10.48
C VAL A 208 5.47 11.54 -10.68
N VAL A 209 4.75 12.11 -11.64
CA VAL A 209 4.82 13.54 -11.98
C VAL A 209 3.55 14.24 -11.53
N THR A 210 3.68 15.34 -10.79
CA THR A 210 2.53 16.11 -10.30
C THR A 210 2.25 17.29 -11.24
N TYR A 211 1.07 17.29 -11.84
CA TYR A 211 0.53 18.39 -12.64
C TYR A 211 -0.43 19.22 -11.79
N LYS A 212 -0.25 20.54 -11.81
CA LYS A 212 -1.15 21.49 -11.15
C LYS A 212 -1.94 22.26 -12.22
N VAL A 213 -3.26 22.23 -12.12
CA VAL A 213 -4.18 23.04 -12.94
C VAL A 213 -4.70 24.21 -12.11
N THR A 214 -4.67 25.41 -12.67
CA THR A 214 -5.15 26.65 -12.01
C THR A 214 -6.19 27.31 -12.91
N ASN A 215 -7.25 27.90 -12.32
CA ASN A 215 -8.19 28.74 -13.05
C ASN A 215 -7.93 30.24 -12.82
N ASP A 216 -8.64 31.14 -13.52
CA ASP A 216 -8.48 32.60 -13.42
C ASP A 216 -8.86 33.17 -12.02
N PHE A 217 -9.48 32.36 -11.17
CA PHE A 217 -9.92 32.72 -9.83
C PHE A 217 -8.98 32.20 -8.73
N GLY A 218 -7.82 31.65 -9.10
CA GLY A 218 -6.82 31.14 -8.17
C GLY A 218 -7.17 29.77 -7.55
N ASP A 219 -8.23 29.09 -8.04
CA ASP A 219 -8.46 27.72 -7.64
C ASP A 219 -7.39 26.82 -8.26
N GLU A 220 -6.84 25.92 -7.46
CA GLU A 220 -5.80 24.96 -7.87
C GLU A 220 -6.27 23.53 -7.64
N LYS A 221 -5.87 22.62 -8.52
CA LYS A 221 -6.02 21.18 -8.32
C LYS A 221 -4.83 20.43 -8.86
N GLU A 222 -4.31 19.51 -8.05
CA GLU A 222 -3.17 18.68 -8.39
C GLU A 222 -3.62 17.28 -8.82
N TYR A 223 -2.93 16.76 -9.83
CA TYR A 223 -3.09 15.43 -10.39
C TYR A 223 -1.74 14.75 -10.47
N GLN A 224 -1.67 13.51 -10.04
CA GLN A 224 -0.50 12.67 -10.21
C GLN A 224 -0.59 11.91 -11.54
N ILE A 225 0.52 11.83 -12.25
CA ILE A 225 0.66 11.03 -13.47
C ILE A 225 1.62 9.88 -13.14
N ASP A 226 1.08 8.69 -13.08
CA ASP A 226 1.80 7.47 -12.72
C ASP A 226 1.88 6.54 -13.92
N VAL A 227 3.09 6.40 -14.47
CA VAL A 227 3.36 5.56 -15.64
C VAL A 227 4.12 4.32 -15.20
N THR A 228 3.45 3.18 -15.25
CA THR A 228 4.05 1.90 -14.94
C THR A 228 4.76 1.35 -16.17
N LYS A 229 6.07 1.12 -16.07
CA LYS A 229 6.86 0.51 -17.13
C LYS A 229 6.86 -1.01 -16.95
N PHE A 230 6.42 -1.75 -17.95
CA PHE A 230 6.22 -3.20 -17.93
C PHE A 230 5.21 -3.59 -16.83
N THR A 231 5.64 -4.32 -15.78
CA THR A 231 4.79 -4.75 -14.67
C THR A 231 4.92 -3.85 -13.44
N GLY A 232 5.90 -2.97 -13.42
CA GLY A 232 6.24 -2.13 -12.26
C GLY A 232 7.23 -2.78 -11.31
N LEU A 233 7.34 -4.12 -11.32
CA LEU A 233 8.29 -4.85 -10.49
C LEU A 233 9.74 -4.60 -10.94
N PRO A 234 10.73 -4.75 -10.04
CA PRO A 234 12.14 -4.80 -10.40
C PRO A 234 12.42 -5.83 -11.49
N ILE A 235 13.43 -5.57 -12.31
CA ILE A 235 13.84 -6.51 -13.38
C ILE A 235 15.22 -7.03 -13.11
N ILE A 236 15.34 -8.35 -13.09
CA ILE A 236 16.61 -9.08 -12.99
C ILE A 236 16.95 -9.66 -14.35
N ASN A 237 18.11 -9.29 -14.87
CA ASN A 237 18.68 -9.90 -16.08
C ASN A 237 19.80 -10.87 -15.67
N LEU A 238 19.62 -12.13 -15.98
CA LEU A 238 20.58 -13.21 -15.79
C LEU A 238 21.20 -13.54 -17.15
N ILE A 239 22.48 -13.36 -17.29
CA ILE A 239 23.24 -13.70 -18.52
C ILE A 239 24.26 -14.77 -18.18
N THR A 240 24.02 -15.98 -18.64
CA THR A 240 24.97 -17.08 -18.47
C THR A 240 26.08 -17.04 -19.53
N ASP A 241 27.29 -17.44 -19.19
CA ASP A 241 28.41 -17.48 -20.12
C ASP A 241 28.09 -18.36 -21.35
N GLY A 242 28.22 -17.77 -22.52
CA GLY A 242 27.87 -18.46 -23.78
C GLY A 242 26.37 -18.76 -23.92
N SER A 243 25.50 -18.13 -23.16
CA SER A 243 24.04 -18.40 -23.12
C SER A 243 23.72 -19.87 -22.82
N VAL A 244 24.50 -20.51 -21.97
CA VAL A 244 24.29 -21.91 -21.54
C VAL A 244 23.00 -22.00 -20.71
N GLN A 245 22.23 -23.05 -20.93
CA GLN A 245 21.00 -23.31 -20.15
C GLN A 245 21.33 -23.80 -18.74
N ILE A 246 20.47 -23.47 -17.78
CA ILE A 246 20.56 -23.94 -16.39
C ILE A 246 19.71 -25.21 -16.29
N ASP A 247 20.37 -26.38 -16.44
CA ASP A 247 19.70 -27.68 -16.49
C ASP A 247 20.12 -28.65 -15.38
N SER A 248 21.03 -28.23 -14.49
CA SER A 248 21.52 -29.01 -13.36
C SER A 248 21.20 -28.36 -12.02
N LYS A 249 20.92 -29.19 -11.00
CA LYS A 249 20.85 -28.79 -9.59
C LYS A 249 22.21 -28.86 -8.89
N GLU A 250 23.13 -29.63 -9.46
CA GLU A 250 24.47 -29.89 -8.90
C GLU A 250 25.47 -28.87 -9.44
N ASP A 251 25.49 -28.70 -10.75
CA ASP A 251 26.50 -27.90 -11.43
C ASP A 251 26.08 -26.44 -11.54
N TYR A 252 26.99 -25.55 -11.18
CA TYR A 252 26.80 -24.11 -11.34
C TYR A 252 27.25 -23.69 -12.76
N VAL A 253 26.44 -22.83 -13.37
CA VAL A 253 26.77 -22.06 -14.56
C VAL A 253 27.28 -20.70 -14.15
N GLU A 254 28.42 -20.25 -14.69
CA GLU A 254 28.94 -18.88 -14.48
C GLU A 254 28.15 -17.87 -15.32
N GLY A 255 28.21 -16.61 -14.92
CA GLY A 255 27.58 -15.51 -15.66
C GLY A 255 27.50 -14.22 -14.85
N ASP A 256 26.74 -13.30 -15.37
CA ASP A 256 26.51 -11.99 -14.73
C ASP A 256 25.03 -11.74 -14.47
N VAL A 257 24.75 -10.98 -13.43
CA VAL A 257 23.42 -10.51 -13.07
C VAL A 257 23.40 -8.99 -13.01
N SER A 258 22.35 -8.38 -13.55
CA SER A 258 22.02 -6.98 -13.34
C SER A 258 20.60 -6.84 -12.82
N LEU A 259 20.37 -5.80 -12.02
CA LEU A 259 19.10 -5.45 -11.42
C LEU A 259 18.70 -4.03 -11.82
N ASP A 260 17.59 -3.86 -12.51
CA ASP A 260 16.87 -2.59 -12.62
C ASP A 260 15.90 -2.53 -11.44
N GLY A 261 16.26 -1.79 -10.39
CA GLY A 261 15.50 -1.69 -9.14
C GLY A 261 14.22 -0.86 -9.25
N ARG A 262 13.95 -0.28 -10.42
CA ARG A 262 12.83 0.62 -10.64
C ARG A 262 12.85 1.81 -9.69
N ARG A 263 11.69 2.09 -9.05
CA ARG A 263 11.53 3.19 -8.09
C ARG A 263 11.88 2.79 -6.66
N ASP A 264 11.87 1.49 -6.37
CA ASP A 264 11.83 0.98 -5.01
C ASP A 264 13.20 0.53 -4.50
N PHE A 265 14.10 0.13 -5.41
CA PHE A 265 15.39 -0.44 -5.06
C PHE A 265 16.55 0.20 -5.84
N GLU A 266 17.74 0.10 -5.27
CA GLU A 266 18.97 0.47 -5.96
C GLU A 266 19.23 -0.50 -7.14
N SER A 267 19.57 0.06 -8.31
CA SER A 267 19.92 -0.73 -9.48
C SER A 267 21.38 -1.20 -9.39
N LEU A 268 21.64 -2.44 -9.82
CA LEU A 268 22.95 -3.06 -9.80
C LEU A 268 23.34 -3.47 -11.22
N SER A 269 24.61 -3.27 -11.60
CA SER A 269 25.10 -3.60 -12.93
C SER A 269 26.19 -4.65 -12.85
N ASP A 270 26.08 -5.66 -13.71
CA ASP A 270 27.14 -6.60 -14.07
C ASP A 270 27.87 -7.25 -12.88
N LEU A 271 27.10 -7.73 -11.89
CA LEU A 271 27.64 -8.50 -10.79
C LEU A 271 27.91 -9.93 -11.25
N SER A 272 29.14 -10.39 -11.11
CA SER A 272 29.49 -11.78 -11.44
C SER A 272 28.80 -12.76 -10.50
N MET A 273 28.20 -13.78 -11.08
CA MET A 273 27.42 -14.79 -10.37
C MET A 273 27.73 -16.21 -10.86
N LYS A 274 27.29 -17.16 -10.02
CA LYS A 274 27.08 -18.57 -10.42
C LYS A 274 25.62 -18.90 -10.15
N ILE A 275 24.98 -19.66 -11.03
CA ILE A 275 23.58 -20.02 -10.91
C ILE A 275 23.37 -21.50 -11.23
N ARG A 276 22.47 -22.14 -10.51
CA ARG A 276 22.05 -23.53 -10.75
C ARG A 276 20.57 -23.71 -10.45
N GLY A 277 20.02 -24.84 -10.87
CA GLY A 277 18.69 -25.27 -10.43
C GLY A 277 18.62 -25.54 -8.92
N ARG A 278 17.41 -25.52 -8.36
CA ARG A 278 17.12 -25.89 -6.97
C ARG A 278 15.74 -26.53 -6.83
N GLY A 279 15.44 -26.99 -5.63
CA GLY A 279 14.15 -27.60 -5.27
C GLY A 279 14.08 -29.08 -5.64
N ASN A 280 13.00 -29.72 -5.24
CA ASN A 280 12.70 -31.12 -5.51
C ASN A 280 11.54 -31.24 -6.50
N SER A 281 10.29 -31.36 -6.02
CA SER A 281 9.11 -31.48 -6.89
C SER A 281 9.03 -30.35 -7.91
N THR A 282 9.24 -29.10 -7.49
CA THR A 282 9.21 -27.92 -8.37
C THR A 282 10.22 -27.99 -9.50
N TRP A 283 11.42 -28.53 -9.25
CA TRP A 283 12.42 -28.72 -10.30
C TRP A 283 12.07 -29.82 -11.30
N PHE A 284 11.61 -30.98 -10.80
CA PHE A 284 11.37 -32.14 -11.66
C PHE A 284 10.03 -32.11 -12.38
N VAL A 285 8.98 -31.58 -11.72
CA VAL A 285 7.61 -31.67 -12.21
C VAL A 285 7.22 -30.46 -13.07
N HIS A 286 7.65 -29.24 -12.69
CA HIS A 286 7.18 -28.02 -13.33
C HIS A 286 8.11 -27.51 -14.44
N PRO A 287 7.56 -26.88 -15.50
CA PRO A 287 8.35 -26.29 -16.59
C PRO A 287 9.11 -25.04 -16.17
N LYS A 288 8.52 -24.17 -15.31
CA LYS A 288 9.16 -22.99 -14.74
C LYS A 288 10.08 -23.42 -13.60
N LYS A 289 11.38 -23.23 -13.80
CA LYS A 289 12.40 -23.77 -12.89
C LYS A 289 12.77 -22.77 -11.80
N PRO A 290 12.85 -23.19 -10.54
CA PRO A 290 13.46 -22.39 -9.48
C PRO A 290 14.99 -22.44 -9.56
N PHE A 291 15.66 -21.37 -9.11
CA PHE A 291 17.12 -21.24 -9.18
C PHE A 291 17.74 -20.87 -7.83
N GLN A 292 19.02 -21.19 -7.68
CA GLN A 292 19.88 -20.67 -6.64
C GLN A 292 21.05 -19.92 -7.29
N MET A 293 21.12 -18.62 -7.05
CA MET A 293 22.23 -17.76 -7.47
C MET A 293 23.23 -17.58 -6.33
N LYS A 294 24.52 -17.49 -6.66
CA LYS A 294 25.60 -17.15 -5.74
C LYS A 294 26.45 -16.06 -6.36
N LEU A 295 26.42 -14.87 -5.76
CA LEU A 295 27.27 -13.74 -6.14
C LEU A 295 28.73 -14.00 -5.77
N SER A 296 29.67 -13.45 -6.52
CA SER A 296 31.10 -13.52 -6.21
C SER A 296 31.42 -12.81 -4.90
N GLU A 297 30.83 -11.66 -4.65
CA GLU A 297 30.95 -10.88 -3.42
C GLU A 297 29.59 -10.71 -2.74
N LYS A 298 29.59 -10.45 -1.41
CA LYS A 298 28.36 -10.07 -0.70
C LYS A 298 27.83 -8.76 -1.27
N SER A 299 26.53 -8.70 -1.53
CA SER A 299 25.85 -7.49 -1.98
C SER A 299 24.42 -7.45 -1.44
N PRO A 300 23.90 -6.27 -1.05
CA PRO A 300 22.48 -6.07 -0.87
C PRO A 300 21.75 -6.40 -2.18
N PHE A 301 20.59 -7.01 -2.10
CA PHE A 301 19.81 -7.37 -3.28
C PHE A 301 18.34 -7.12 -3.03
N LEU A 302 17.67 -6.30 -3.86
CA LEU A 302 16.27 -5.92 -3.68
C LEU A 302 15.96 -5.38 -2.26
N GLY A 303 16.81 -4.49 -1.73
CA GLY A 303 16.65 -3.91 -0.40
C GLY A 303 16.93 -4.86 0.77
N MET A 304 17.13 -6.14 0.53
CA MET A 304 17.49 -7.12 1.55
C MET A 304 18.97 -6.96 1.95
N PRO A 305 19.32 -7.26 3.23
CA PRO A 305 20.69 -7.19 3.73
C PRO A 305 21.68 -8.01 2.88
N GLU A 306 22.92 -7.53 2.78
CA GLU A 306 23.96 -8.13 1.94
C GLU A 306 24.23 -9.61 2.26
N ASP A 307 24.27 -10.42 1.23
CA ASP A 307 24.77 -11.79 1.25
C ASP A 307 25.17 -12.25 -0.16
N LYS A 308 25.67 -13.49 -0.29
CA LYS A 308 26.08 -14.08 -1.58
C LYS A 308 25.00 -14.90 -2.26
N LYS A 309 24.16 -15.62 -1.48
CA LYS A 309 23.22 -16.60 -2.06
C LYS A 309 21.80 -16.07 -2.03
N TRP A 310 21.14 -16.13 -3.18
CA TRP A 310 19.76 -15.69 -3.40
C TRP A 310 18.98 -16.79 -4.10
N LEU A 311 17.73 -17.00 -3.67
CA LEU A 311 16.86 -18.02 -4.22
C LEU A 311 15.78 -17.36 -5.08
N PHE A 312 15.51 -17.99 -6.21
CA PHE A 312 14.47 -17.60 -7.15
C PHE A 312 13.37 -18.65 -7.05
N LEU A 313 12.34 -18.39 -6.27
CA LEU A 313 11.19 -19.28 -6.14
C LEU A 313 10.29 -19.09 -7.35
N ALA A 314 10.02 -20.19 -8.05
CA ALA A 314 9.28 -20.14 -9.31
C ALA A 314 7.77 -19.93 -9.13
N GLU A 315 7.23 -20.29 -7.97
CA GLU A 315 5.81 -20.18 -7.60
C GLU A 315 4.86 -20.74 -8.69
N TYR A 316 5.27 -21.82 -9.39
CA TYR A 316 4.52 -22.33 -10.54
C TYR A 316 3.23 -23.04 -10.12
N SER A 317 3.27 -23.79 -9.02
CA SER A 317 2.12 -24.48 -8.43
C SER A 317 1.26 -23.56 -7.54
N ASP A 318 1.82 -22.45 -7.08
CA ASP A 318 1.04 -21.42 -6.41
C ASP A 318 0.61 -20.33 -7.41
N LYS A 319 -0.59 -20.46 -7.96
CA LYS A 319 -1.10 -19.52 -8.95
C LYS A 319 -1.30 -18.11 -8.41
N THR A 320 -1.43 -17.95 -7.09
CA THR A 320 -1.44 -16.64 -6.44
C THR A 320 -0.04 -16.03 -6.33
N MET A 321 1.01 -16.86 -6.29
CA MET A 321 2.40 -16.53 -5.97
C MET A 321 2.58 -15.93 -4.54
N LEU A 322 1.58 -16.06 -3.66
CA LEU A 322 1.54 -15.35 -2.37
C LEU A 322 1.76 -16.26 -1.15
N ARG A 323 1.60 -17.58 -1.25
CA ARG A 323 1.55 -18.48 -0.09
C ARG A 323 2.82 -18.44 0.77
N ASN A 324 3.99 -18.47 0.15
CA ASN A 324 5.26 -18.28 0.86
C ASN A 324 5.33 -16.90 1.52
N THR A 325 5.00 -15.85 0.78
CA THR A 325 5.01 -14.46 1.28
C THR A 325 4.07 -14.28 2.47
N ILE A 326 2.85 -14.83 2.42
CA ILE A 326 1.87 -14.73 3.51
C ILE A 326 2.30 -15.52 4.74
N ALA A 327 2.92 -16.68 4.57
CA ALA A 327 3.52 -17.40 5.68
C ALA A 327 4.67 -16.62 6.34
N PHE A 328 5.48 -15.91 5.55
CA PHE A 328 6.53 -15.04 6.06
C PHE A 328 5.97 -13.78 6.76
N GLU A 329 4.85 -13.22 6.30
CA GLU A 329 4.16 -12.13 7.02
C GLU A 329 3.69 -12.58 8.42
N LEU A 330 3.18 -13.81 8.56
CA LEU A 330 2.90 -14.40 9.86
C LEU A 330 4.18 -14.57 10.70
N GLY A 331 5.29 -14.93 10.05
CA GLY A 331 6.61 -15.05 10.67
C GLY A 331 7.15 -13.71 11.19
N TYR A 332 6.99 -12.62 10.43
CA TYR A 332 7.41 -11.28 10.89
C TYR A 332 6.62 -10.77 12.10
N MET A 333 5.42 -11.30 12.33
CA MET A 333 4.60 -10.99 13.50
C MET A 333 4.92 -11.90 14.70
N SER A 334 5.76 -12.90 14.51
CA SER A 334 6.06 -13.93 15.50
C SER A 334 7.29 -13.58 16.38
N ASN A 335 7.59 -14.44 17.33
CA ASN A 335 8.79 -14.39 18.16
C ASN A 335 9.92 -15.29 17.60
N LEU A 336 9.83 -15.72 16.35
CA LEU A 336 10.93 -16.43 15.70
C LEU A 336 12.11 -15.48 15.50
N ASP A 337 13.33 -15.97 15.75
CA ASP A 337 14.53 -15.13 15.68
C ASP A 337 14.76 -14.50 14.31
N TRP A 338 14.36 -15.20 13.26
CA TRP A 338 14.48 -14.75 11.89
C TRP A 338 13.44 -15.42 10.98
N THR A 339 12.92 -14.65 10.05
CA THR A 339 12.05 -15.10 8.96
C THR A 339 12.64 -14.62 7.64
N PRO A 340 12.75 -15.47 6.60
CA PRO A 340 13.29 -15.05 5.31
C PRO A 340 12.55 -13.87 4.73
N ALA A 341 13.28 -12.86 4.26
CA ALA A 341 12.73 -11.81 3.43
C ALA A 341 12.66 -12.27 1.97
N GLY A 342 11.66 -11.74 1.25
CA GLY A 342 11.49 -12.01 -0.17
C GLY A 342 10.86 -10.82 -0.89
N GLU A 343 11.25 -10.63 -2.17
CA GLU A 343 10.73 -9.58 -3.04
C GLU A 343 10.40 -10.14 -4.42
N PHE A 344 9.29 -9.68 -4.99
CA PHE A 344 8.91 -10.09 -6.34
C PHE A 344 9.72 -9.33 -7.39
N ALA A 345 10.20 -10.05 -8.40
CA ALA A 345 10.92 -9.49 -9.53
C ALA A 345 10.60 -10.21 -10.84
N GLU A 346 10.67 -9.48 -11.93
CA GLU A 346 10.63 -10.03 -13.28
C GLU A 346 12.00 -10.55 -13.67
N VAL A 347 12.07 -11.77 -14.14
CA VAL A 347 13.35 -12.41 -14.51
C VAL A 347 13.45 -12.58 -16.02
N PHE A 348 14.55 -12.09 -16.56
CA PHE A 348 14.99 -12.36 -17.93
C PHE A 348 16.23 -13.24 -17.88
N LEU A 349 16.21 -14.34 -18.61
CA LEU A 349 17.34 -15.27 -18.74
C LEU A 349 17.84 -15.23 -20.18
N ASN A 350 19.10 -14.84 -20.34
CA ASN A 350 19.74 -14.70 -21.66
C ASN A 350 18.93 -13.83 -22.65
N GLY A 351 18.29 -12.77 -22.13
CA GLY A 351 17.49 -11.83 -22.90
C GLY A 351 16.04 -12.24 -23.13
N GLU A 352 15.64 -13.45 -22.72
CA GLU A 352 14.26 -13.91 -22.82
C GLU A 352 13.52 -13.79 -21.48
N TYR A 353 12.27 -13.29 -21.52
CA TYR A 353 11.43 -13.23 -20.33
C TYR A 353 11.15 -14.63 -19.79
N ASN A 354 11.46 -14.84 -18.52
CA ASN A 354 11.33 -16.13 -17.84
C ASN A 354 10.22 -16.14 -16.76
N GLY A 355 9.54 -15.02 -16.54
CA GLY A 355 8.42 -14.92 -15.61
C GLY A 355 8.72 -14.13 -14.35
N THR A 356 7.70 -13.97 -13.53
CA THR A 356 7.78 -13.36 -12.19
C THR A 356 8.29 -14.39 -11.19
N TYR A 357 9.25 -14.02 -10.35
CA TYR A 357 9.82 -14.86 -9.30
C TYR A 357 9.72 -14.15 -7.96
N ASN A 358 9.56 -14.92 -6.89
CA ASN A 358 9.82 -14.45 -5.54
C ASN A 358 11.29 -14.68 -5.21
N ILE A 359 12.05 -13.59 -5.07
CA ILE A 359 13.49 -13.62 -4.79
C ILE A 359 13.68 -13.57 -3.28
N THR A 360 14.19 -14.65 -2.69
CA THR A 360 14.25 -14.79 -1.24
C THR A 360 15.68 -14.99 -0.72
N GLN A 361 15.85 -14.66 0.54
CA GLN A 361 17.01 -15.08 1.31
C GLN A 361 17.01 -16.61 1.43
N LYS A 362 18.20 -17.21 1.40
CA LYS A 362 18.37 -18.64 1.66
C LYS A 362 18.40 -18.91 3.17
N VAL A 363 17.76 -19.98 3.60
CA VAL A 363 17.96 -20.50 4.95
C VAL A 363 19.37 -21.05 5.07
N GLU A 364 20.24 -20.35 5.77
CA GLU A 364 21.64 -20.71 6.07
C GLU A 364 22.16 -19.84 7.23
N GLU A 365 23.27 -20.26 7.81
CA GLU A 365 23.98 -19.47 8.82
C GLU A 365 24.56 -18.20 8.19
N SER A 366 24.25 -17.05 8.77
CA SER A 366 24.82 -15.75 8.44
C SER A 366 24.36 -14.71 9.47
N ASP A 367 25.17 -13.68 9.73
CA ASP A 367 24.79 -12.56 10.60
C ASP A 367 23.48 -11.87 10.18
N ASN A 368 23.16 -11.93 8.88
CA ASN A 368 21.95 -11.32 8.29
C ASN A 368 20.80 -12.33 8.05
N ARG A 369 20.93 -13.55 8.55
CA ARG A 369 19.96 -14.65 8.40
C ARG A 369 19.81 -15.40 9.72
N VAL A 370 20.10 -16.70 9.75
CA VAL A 370 20.12 -17.44 11.02
C VAL A 370 21.46 -17.18 11.70
N ALA A 371 21.46 -16.26 12.66
CA ALA A 371 22.69 -15.83 13.34
C ALA A 371 23.07 -16.80 14.47
N LEU A 372 23.89 -17.78 14.14
CA LEU A 372 24.31 -18.87 15.04
C LEU A 372 25.68 -18.64 15.68
N GLY A 373 26.44 -17.67 15.16
CA GLY A 373 27.85 -17.48 15.54
C GLY A 373 28.73 -18.68 15.20
N ASP A 374 29.91 -18.74 15.83
CA ASP A 374 30.93 -19.77 15.49
C ASP A 374 30.60 -21.19 15.97
N THR A 375 29.59 -21.36 16.85
CA THR A 375 29.35 -22.63 17.54
C THR A 375 27.94 -23.18 17.43
N GLY A 376 27.02 -22.44 16.81
CA GLY A 376 25.62 -22.82 16.70
C GLY A 376 25.37 -23.85 15.60
N TYR A 377 24.18 -24.41 15.62
CA TYR A 377 23.74 -25.45 14.69
C TYR A 377 22.44 -25.06 14.02
N LEU A 378 22.37 -25.25 12.72
CA LEU A 378 21.13 -25.26 11.94
C LEU A 378 20.80 -26.68 11.58
N LEU A 379 19.62 -27.14 11.97
CA LEU A 379 19.15 -28.52 11.74
C LEU A 379 17.89 -28.48 10.90
N GLU A 380 17.68 -29.54 10.12
CA GLU A 380 16.46 -29.75 9.33
C GLU A 380 15.90 -31.15 9.59
N LEU A 381 14.62 -31.23 9.96
CA LEU A 381 13.91 -32.50 9.94
C LEU A 381 13.55 -32.81 8.48
N ASP A 382 13.99 -33.95 8.01
CA ASP A 382 13.89 -34.33 6.61
C ASP A 382 13.65 -35.84 6.44
N GLN A 383 13.48 -36.29 5.21
CA GLN A 383 13.36 -37.69 4.83
C GLN A 383 14.68 -38.22 4.28
N LEU A 384 14.93 -39.50 4.47
CA LEU A 384 16.19 -40.12 4.04
C LEU A 384 16.42 -40.05 2.50
N ASP A 385 15.36 -40.05 1.73
CA ASP A 385 15.41 -39.96 0.25
C ASP A 385 15.69 -38.54 -0.27
N ARG A 386 15.76 -37.55 0.63
CA ARG A 386 16.10 -36.14 0.31
C ARG A 386 17.51 -35.72 0.74
N ILE A 387 18.23 -36.63 1.40
CA ILE A 387 19.58 -36.38 1.90
C ILE A 387 20.57 -36.43 0.75
N ASP A 388 21.39 -35.39 0.64
CA ASP A 388 22.51 -35.36 -0.29
C ASP A 388 23.65 -36.30 0.18
N PRO A 389 24.46 -36.86 -0.73
CA PRO A 389 25.53 -37.82 -0.38
C PRO A 389 26.54 -37.29 0.66
N ASP A 390 26.74 -35.99 0.70
CA ASP A 390 27.69 -35.31 1.59
C ASP A 390 27.05 -34.78 2.88
N ASP A 391 25.72 -34.94 3.05
CA ASP A 391 25.03 -34.50 4.25
C ASP A 391 25.34 -35.40 5.46
N VAL A 392 25.50 -34.76 6.61
CA VAL A 392 25.68 -35.44 7.90
C VAL A 392 24.39 -35.37 8.70
N TYR A 393 23.86 -36.53 9.08
CA TYR A 393 22.57 -36.64 9.76
C TYR A 393 22.57 -37.69 10.86
N PHE A 394 21.52 -37.69 11.65
CA PHE A 394 21.24 -38.77 12.63
C PHE A 394 19.73 -39.02 12.73
N ASN A 395 19.38 -40.20 13.21
CA ASN A 395 17.97 -40.56 13.38
C ASN A 395 17.40 -39.98 14.68
N SER A 396 16.12 -39.54 14.62
CA SER A 396 15.34 -39.33 15.82
C SER A 396 15.31 -40.61 16.70
N THR A 397 15.36 -40.46 18.01
CA THR A 397 15.35 -41.60 18.96
C THR A 397 13.95 -42.14 19.20
N VAL A 398 12.91 -41.42 18.83
CA VAL A 398 11.50 -41.71 19.16
C VAL A 398 10.64 -42.04 17.96
N THR A 399 11.08 -41.70 16.73
CA THR A 399 10.34 -41.97 15.52
C THR A 399 11.24 -42.32 14.33
N ASN A 400 10.73 -43.17 13.44
CA ASN A 400 11.38 -43.43 12.14
C ASN A 400 10.80 -42.56 11.00
N ARG A 401 9.97 -41.54 11.33
CA ARG A 401 9.29 -40.75 10.31
C ARG A 401 10.13 -39.63 9.75
N PHE A 402 11.16 -39.20 10.48
CA PHE A 402 12.11 -38.19 10.02
C PHE A 402 13.52 -38.46 10.57
N ILE A 403 14.48 -37.90 9.93
CA ILE A 403 15.86 -37.78 10.36
C ILE A 403 16.15 -36.32 10.70
N ILE A 404 17.28 -36.09 11.36
CA ILE A 404 17.76 -34.75 11.68
C ILE A 404 19.05 -34.53 10.90
N ASN A 405 18.93 -33.73 9.84
CA ASN A 405 20.02 -33.33 8.96
C ASN A 405 20.72 -32.08 9.52
N ILE A 406 22.04 -32.10 9.61
CA ILE A 406 22.85 -30.98 10.09
C ILE A 406 23.21 -30.10 8.88
N LYS A 407 22.55 -28.94 8.76
CA LYS A 407 22.80 -28.02 7.64
C LYS A 407 23.98 -27.10 7.89
N GLU A 408 24.20 -26.74 9.17
CA GLU A 408 25.34 -25.94 9.64
C GLU A 408 25.72 -26.34 11.07
N PRO A 409 26.99 -26.34 11.42
CA PRO A 409 28.15 -26.25 10.52
C PRO A 409 28.35 -27.55 9.72
N SER A 410 29.19 -27.50 8.68
CA SER A 410 29.64 -28.73 8.02
C SER A 410 30.47 -29.58 8.98
N LEU A 411 30.06 -30.82 9.23
CA LEU A 411 30.64 -31.72 10.23
C LEU A 411 31.07 -33.06 9.63
N GLU A 412 31.91 -33.76 10.39
CA GLU A 412 32.22 -35.17 10.17
C GLU A 412 31.51 -36.02 11.26
N TYR A 413 31.07 -37.24 10.91
CA TYR A 413 30.35 -38.16 11.82
C TYR A 413 31.07 -38.49 13.13
N ASP A 414 32.39 -38.47 13.16
CA ASP A 414 33.22 -38.79 14.32
C ASP A 414 33.70 -37.55 15.09
N SER A 415 33.08 -36.37 14.85
CA SER A 415 33.46 -35.14 15.55
C SER A 415 32.76 -34.97 16.87
N ASP A 416 33.43 -34.30 17.83
CA ASP A 416 32.83 -33.94 19.13
C ASP A 416 31.58 -33.08 18.96
N GLN A 417 31.52 -32.25 17.89
CA GLN A 417 30.38 -31.39 17.56
C GLN A 417 29.17 -32.23 17.11
N TYR A 418 29.40 -33.28 16.31
CA TYR A 418 28.34 -34.22 15.91
C TYR A 418 27.77 -34.94 17.11
N ASP A 419 28.65 -35.48 17.96
CA ASP A 419 28.21 -36.19 19.20
C ASP A 419 27.46 -35.26 20.14
N TYR A 420 27.88 -33.98 20.25
CA TYR A 420 27.19 -33.00 21.10
C TYR A 420 25.76 -32.77 20.63
N ILE A 421 25.55 -32.42 19.36
CA ILE A 421 24.20 -32.05 18.88
C ILE A 421 23.26 -33.26 18.84
N LYS A 422 23.76 -34.43 18.46
CA LYS A 422 23.02 -35.70 18.50
C LYS A 422 22.58 -36.05 19.91
N ASN A 423 23.47 -35.92 20.91
CA ASN A 423 23.16 -36.22 22.29
C ASN A 423 22.17 -35.22 22.88
N LEU A 424 22.29 -33.90 22.55
CA LEU A 424 21.35 -32.87 22.99
C LEU A 424 19.93 -33.17 22.51
N ILE A 425 19.76 -33.50 21.24
CA ILE A 425 18.44 -33.86 20.71
C ILE A 425 17.92 -35.15 21.31
N ALA A 426 18.78 -36.17 21.51
CA ALA A 426 18.39 -37.41 22.15
C ALA A 426 17.97 -37.20 23.62
N GLU A 427 18.65 -36.35 24.37
CA GLU A 427 18.26 -35.95 25.73
C GLU A 427 16.92 -35.21 25.72
N PHE A 428 16.72 -34.23 24.85
CA PHE A 428 15.43 -33.54 24.69
C PHE A 428 14.30 -34.55 24.42
N GLU A 429 14.46 -35.41 23.42
CA GLU A 429 13.46 -36.43 23.10
C GLU A 429 13.24 -37.40 24.28
N GLY A 430 14.31 -37.85 24.96
CA GLY A 430 14.21 -38.69 26.13
C GLY A 430 13.41 -38.06 27.27
N VAL A 431 13.56 -36.75 27.48
CA VAL A 431 12.80 -36.00 28.46
C VAL A 431 11.35 -35.79 28.00
N LEU A 432 11.15 -35.35 26.76
CA LEU A 432 9.82 -35.10 26.22
C LEU A 432 8.92 -36.34 26.26
N PHE A 433 9.47 -37.52 25.95
CA PHE A 433 8.72 -38.78 25.95
C PHE A 433 8.82 -39.52 27.29
N GLY A 434 9.53 -38.95 28.28
CA GLY A 434 9.62 -39.49 29.64
C GLY A 434 8.37 -39.23 30.49
N ASN A 435 8.33 -39.86 31.66
CA ASN A 435 7.17 -39.77 32.56
C ASN A 435 7.01 -38.39 33.24
N ASN A 436 8.11 -37.63 33.36
CA ASN A 436 8.14 -36.33 34.04
C ASN A 436 8.23 -35.16 33.05
N PHE A 437 7.78 -35.34 31.81
CA PHE A 437 7.97 -34.33 30.75
C PHE A 437 7.33 -32.96 31.08
N GLN A 438 6.24 -32.94 31.82
CA GLN A 438 5.52 -31.74 32.23
C GLN A 438 6.16 -30.98 33.39
N ASP A 439 7.15 -31.59 34.09
CA ASP A 439 7.79 -30.97 35.25
C ASP A 439 8.52 -29.69 34.85
N GLU A 440 8.29 -28.62 35.59
CA GLU A 440 8.86 -27.32 35.29
C GLU A 440 10.39 -27.28 35.34
N ASN A 441 11.01 -28.07 36.24
CA ASN A 441 12.44 -28.01 36.52
C ASN A 441 13.27 -29.07 35.78
N ILE A 442 12.66 -30.20 35.39
CA ILE A 442 13.35 -31.31 34.72
C ILE A 442 12.67 -31.79 33.44
N GLY A 443 11.55 -31.18 33.06
CA GLY A 443 10.80 -31.51 31.86
C GLY A 443 11.31 -30.78 30.60
N TYR A 444 10.55 -30.92 29.52
CA TYR A 444 10.91 -30.38 28.20
C TYR A 444 11.18 -28.86 28.17
N ARG A 445 10.56 -28.09 29.08
CA ARG A 445 10.75 -26.64 29.23
C ARG A 445 12.18 -26.21 29.53
N GLN A 446 13.03 -27.16 29.97
CA GLN A 446 14.46 -26.90 30.18
C GLN A 446 15.26 -26.95 28.85
N TYR A 447 14.73 -27.64 27.85
CA TYR A 447 15.43 -27.93 26.60
C TYR A 447 15.01 -27.00 25.44
N ILE A 448 13.73 -26.57 25.40
CA ILE A 448 13.19 -25.82 24.28
C ILE A 448 12.86 -24.38 24.66
N ASP A 449 13.01 -23.48 23.68
CA ASP A 449 12.44 -22.17 23.71
C ASP A 449 10.95 -22.27 23.35
N LEU A 450 10.12 -22.06 24.36
CA LEU A 450 8.68 -22.32 24.23
C LEU A 450 7.99 -21.38 23.25
N ASP A 451 8.42 -20.12 23.21
CA ASP A 451 7.81 -19.11 22.33
C ASP A 451 8.06 -19.45 20.86
N SER A 452 9.28 -19.87 20.50
CA SER A 452 9.59 -20.29 19.14
C SER A 452 8.86 -21.56 18.73
N PHE A 453 8.72 -22.55 19.65
CA PHE A 453 7.95 -23.76 19.38
C PHE A 453 6.47 -23.47 19.14
N ILE A 454 5.87 -22.59 19.92
CA ILE A 454 4.46 -22.22 19.79
C ILE A 454 4.22 -21.41 18.51
N ASP A 455 5.05 -20.42 18.22
CA ASP A 455 4.88 -19.58 17.04
C ASP A 455 5.09 -20.37 15.74
N TRP A 456 6.14 -21.19 15.68
CA TRP A 456 6.34 -22.06 14.53
C TRP A 456 5.17 -23.03 14.33
N TYR A 457 4.68 -23.65 15.43
CA TYR A 457 3.52 -24.53 15.41
C TYR A 457 2.28 -23.80 14.89
N LEU A 458 1.96 -22.65 15.47
CA LEU A 458 0.77 -21.90 15.09
C LEU A 458 0.81 -21.47 13.62
N ILE A 459 1.94 -20.96 13.14
CA ILE A 459 2.06 -20.53 11.73
C ILE A 459 1.92 -21.75 10.80
N SER A 460 2.57 -22.85 11.11
CA SER A 460 2.50 -24.08 10.34
C SER A 460 1.11 -24.74 10.41
N GLU A 461 0.39 -24.62 11.52
CA GLU A 461 -0.98 -25.14 11.68
C GLU A 461 -2.02 -24.21 11.05
N ILE A 462 -1.87 -22.89 11.18
CA ILE A 462 -2.72 -21.87 10.50
C ILE A 462 -2.66 -22.09 8.99
N SER A 463 -1.47 -22.20 8.45
CA SER A 463 -1.27 -22.45 7.02
C SER A 463 -1.56 -23.88 6.60
N LYS A 464 -1.67 -24.80 7.56
CA LYS A 464 -1.84 -26.26 7.36
C LYS A 464 -0.83 -26.79 6.34
N ASN A 465 0.45 -26.35 6.51
CA ASN A 465 1.54 -26.72 5.60
C ASN A 465 1.74 -28.25 5.58
N VAL A 466 1.63 -28.83 4.39
CA VAL A 466 1.62 -30.29 4.21
C VAL A 466 2.88 -30.95 4.72
N ASP A 467 4.04 -30.34 4.53
CA ASP A 467 5.35 -30.90 4.88
C ASP A 467 5.68 -30.72 6.36
N SER A 468 5.11 -29.71 7.03
CA SER A 468 5.41 -29.37 8.43
C SER A 468 5.00 -30.44 9.46
N ARG A 469 4.22 -31.45 9.07
CA ARG A 469 3.84 -32.53 10.00
C ARG A 469 5.02 -33.42 10.40
N TRP A 470 5.84 -33.89 9.44
CA TRP A 470 7.07 -34.68 9.67
C TRP A 470 7.84 -34.98 8.37
N TYR A 471 7.67 -34.17 7.34
CA TYR A 471 8.15 -34.56 6.01
C TYR A 471 9.47 -33.91 5.67
N SER A 472 9.53 -32.59 5.53
CA SER A 472 10.74 -31.84 5.21
C SER A 472 10.62 -30.37 5.52
N SER A 473 11.70 -29.63 5.36
CA SER A 473 11.73 -28.18 5.50
C SER A 473 11.32 -27.66 6.89
N ILE A 474 11.51 -28.48 7.91
CA ILE A 474 11.26 -28.15 9.32
C ILE A 474 12.59 -27.84 9.97
N TYR A 475 12.85 -26.56 10.21
CA TYR A 475 14.14 -26.13 10.75
C TYR A 475 14.12 -25.93 12.25
N LEU A 476 15.28 -26.20 12.85
CA LEU A 476 15.61 -25.88 14.24
C LEU A 476 16.97 -25.21 14.27
N ASN A 477 17.18 -24.39 15.28
CA ASN A 477 18.50 -23.82 15.52
C ASN A 477 18.87 -23.93 17.01
N VAL A 478 20.14 -24.05 17.27
CA VAL A 478 20.68 -24.27 18.62
C VAL A 478 22.03 -23.59 18.76
N ILE A 479 22.18 -22.75 19.77
CA ILE A 479 23.48 -22.26 20.23
C ILE A 479 23.85 -23.05 21.50
N PRO A 480 25.05 -23.66 21.60
CA PRO A 480 25.45 -24.44 22.77
C PRO A 480 25.28 -23.67 24.07
N GLY A 481 24.56 -24.28 25.03
CA GLY A 481 24.22 -23.65 26.29
C GLY A 481 22.92 -22.87 26.30
N GLU A 482 22.28 -22.69 25.15
CA GLU A 482 20.94 -22.12 24.99
C GLU A 482 19.91 -23.23 24.72
N LYS A 483 18.64 -22.86 24.73
CA LYS A 483 17.52 -23.75 24.41
C LYS A 483 17.41 -23.97 22.89
N ILE A 484 16.88 -25.14 22.53
CA ILE A 484 16.54 -25.48 21.15
C ILE A 484 15.40 -24.58 20.70
N LYS A 485 15.52 -23.93 19.54
CA LYS A 485 14.50 -23.09 18.93
C LYS A 485 13.97 -23.71 17.65
N MET A 486 12.66 -23.59 17.41
CA MET A 486 12.06 -23.86 16.10
C MET A 486 12.27 -22.69 15.17
N GLY A 487 12.34 -23.00 13.89
CA GLY A 487 12.53 -22.02 12.83
C GLY A 487 13.94 -22.05 12.22
N PRO A 488 14.10 -21.33 11.10
CA PRO A 488 13.13 -20.43 10.46
C PRO A 488 12.02 -21.14 9.69
N LEU A 489 11.03 -20.34 9.24
CA LEU A 489 9.96 -20.80 8.34
C LEU A 489 10.50 -21.04 6.93
N TRP A 490 10.00 -22.09 6.26
CA TRP A 490 10.38 -22.37 4.89
C TRP A 490 9.34 -23.25 4.18
N ASP A 491 9.18 -23.06 2.84
CA ASP A 491 8.49 -23.96 1.91
C ASP A 491 6.97 -24.06 2.13
N PHE A 492 6.28 -22.95 1.89
CA PHE A 492 4.82 -22.84 2.09
C PHE A 492 4.02 -22.78 0.77
N ASP A 493 4.61 -23.07 -0.38
CA ASP A 493 3.90 -23.07 -1.68
C ASP A 493 2.75 -24.10 -1.75
N LEU A 494 2.84 -25.17 -0.98
CA LEU A 494 1.80 -26.20 -0.83
C LEU A 494 0.94 -26.02 0.42
N ALA A 495 1.00 -24.88 1.09
CA ALA A 495 0.19 -24.54 2.24
C ALA A 495 -1.13 -23.85 1.85
N PHE A 496 -1.93 -23.45 2.83
CA PHE A 496 -3.21 -22.74 2.65
C PHE A 496 -4.12 -23.43 1.61
N GLY A 497 -4.26 -24.75 1.75
CA GLY A 497 -5.17 -25.55 0.93
C GLY A 497 -4.68 -25.89 -0.48
N ASN A 498 -3.40 -25.65 -0.81
CA ASN A 498 -2.88 -25.81 -2.19
C ASN A 498 -2.40 -27.24 -2.52
N THR A 499 -3.09 -28.27 -2.04
CA THR A 499 -2.75 -29.68 -2.32
C THR A 499 -4.00 -30.52 -2.58
N ASP A 500 -3.97 -31.39 -3.58
CA ASP A 500 -5.09 -32.30 -3.93
C ASP A 500 -4.92 -33.73 -3.40
N TYR A 501 -3.80 -34.06 -2.78
CA TYR A 501 -3.43 -35.42 -2.34
C TYR A 501 -3.49 -35.62 -0.83
N SER A 502 -3.89 -34.64 -0.07
CA SER A 502 -3.97 -34.73 1.40
C SER A 502 -5.14 -33.94 1.98
N ASP A 503 -5.45 -34.17 3.25
CA ASP A 503 -6.49 -33.43 3.98
C ASP A 503 -6.12 -31.95 4.22
N THR A 504 -4.91 -31.51 3.83
CA THR A 504 -4.49 -30.10 3.92
C THR A 504 -5.22 -29.21 2.92
N GLN A 505 -5.90 -29.77 1.93
CA GLN A 505 -6.82 -29.02 1.06
C GLN A 505 -8.00 -28.38 1.82
N PHE A 506 -8.46 -29.03 2.90
CA PHE A 506 -9.59 -28.55 3.69
C PHE A 506 -9.12 -27.68 4.83
N TYR A 507 -9.83 -26.62 5.13
CA TYR A 507 -9.49 -25.73 6.24
C TYR A 507 -9.76 -26.37 7.61
N GLU A 508 -10.65 -27.36 7.70
CA GLU A 508 -10.93 -28.08 8.94
C GLU A 508 -9.85 -29.12 9.29
N GLY A 509 -9.83 -29.51 10.55
CA GLY A 509 -8.99 -30.60 11.07
C GLY A 509 -7.57 -30.15 11.42
N TRP A 510 -7.01 -30.83 12.40
CA TRP A 510 -5.63 -30.68 12.82
C TRP A 510 -4.68 -31.34 11.82
N TRP A 511 -3.49 -30.73 11.64
CA TRP A 511 -2.46 -31.31 10.79
C TRP A 511 -1.10 -31.40 11.50
N VAL A 512 -0.49 -30.27 11.83
CA VAL A 512 0.85 -30.20 12.45
C VAL A 512 0.82 -30.69 13.88
N ARG A 513 -0.31 -30.58 14.56
CA ARG A 513 -0.54 -31.17 15.89
C ARG A 513 -0.17 -32.65 15.98
N PHE A 514 -0.25 -33.40 14.87
CA PHE A 514 0.12 -34.81 14.81
C PHE A 514 1.60 -35.05 14.47
N ASN A 515 2.45 -34.01 14.41
CA ASN A 515 3.88 -34.18 14.48
C ASN A 515 4.23 -34.84 15.83
N PRO A 516 5.09 -35.86 15.90
CA PRO A 516 5.33 -36.62 17.12
C PRO A 516 5.70 -35.77 18.33
N TRP A 517 6.51 -34.71 18.14
CA TRP A 517 6.86 -33.83 19.26
C TRP A 517 5.66 -33.00 19.72
N TYR A 518 4.90 -32.46 18.80
CA TYR A 518 3.71 -31.67 19.13
C TYR A 518 2.56 -32.51 19.65
N GLU A 519 2.34 -33.74 19.13
CA GLU A 519 1.37 -34.68 19.68
C GLU A 519 1.63 -34.91 21.19
N ARG A 520 2.93 -35.05 21.58
CA ARG A 520 3.32 -35.20 22.98
C ARG A 520 3.20 -33.91 23.79
N LEU A 521 3.60 -32.75 23.24
CA LEU A 521 3.47 -31.46 23.89
C LEU A 521 2.01 -31.11 24.20
N PHE A 522 1.07 -31.48 23.34
CA PHE A 522 -0.36 -31.28 23.56
C PHE A 522 -0.97 -32.21 24.65
N GLU A 523 -0.21 -33.09 25.24
CA GLU A 523 -0.61 -33.78 26.47
C GLU A 523 -0.34 -32.93 27.75
N ASP A 524 0.38 -31.81 27.64
CA ASP A 524 0.61 -30.87 28.74
C ASP A 524 -0.43 -29.74 28.71
N PRO A 525 -1.34 -29.61 29.70
CA PRO A 525 -2.29 -28.51 29.79
C PRO A 525 -1.63 -27.12 29.79
N TYR A 526 -0.40 -27.03 30.32
CA TYR A 526 0.34 -25.76 30.27
C TYR A 526 0.67 -25.37 28.84
N PHE A 527 1.17 -26.31 28.02
CA PHE A 527 1.46 -26.05 26.61
C PHE A 527 0.19 -25.64 25.82
N ILE A 528 -0.91 -26.37 26.06
CA ILE A 528 -2.21 -26.06 25.44
C ILE A 528 -2.63 -24.63 25.77
N GLN A 529 -2.53 -24.22 27.04
CA GLN A 529 -2.91 -22.86 27.44
C GLN A 529 -2.05 -21.79 26.75
N MET A 530 -0.75 -22.01 26.67
CA MET A 530 0.17 -21.08 26.00
C MET A 530 -0.13 -20.98 24.49
N VAL A 531 -0.46 -22.08 23.83
CA VAL A 531 -0.89 -22.08 22.42
C VAL A 531 -2.19 -21.28 22.25
N LYS A 532 -3.19 -21.49 23.13
CA LYS A 532 -4.45 -20.73 23.11
C LYS A 532 -4.22 -19.22 23.27
N ASP A 533 -3.43 -18.85 24.28
CA ASP A 533 -3.13 -17.45 24.57
C ASP A 533 -2.42 -16.76 23.38
N ARG A 534 -1.50 -17.49 22.75
CA ARG A 534 -0.75 -16.98 21.59
C ARG A 534 -1.60 -16.93 20.31
N PHE A 535 -2.50 -17.90 20.12
CA PHE A 535 -3.43 -17.89 18.97
C PHE A 535 -4.34 -16.64 18.96
N VAL A 536 -4.76 -16.16 20.14
CA VAL A 536 -5.53 -14.90 20.24
C VAL A 536 -4.81 -13.72 19.57
N PHE A 537 -3.48 -13.67 19.66
CA PHE A 537 -2.70 -12.66 18.97
C PHE A 537 -2.85 -12.77 17.45
N PHE A 538 -2.69 -13.96 16.86
CA PHE A 538 -2.84 -14.17 15.42
C PHE A 538 -4.29 -13.90 14.96
N LYS A 539 -5.28 -14.33 15.73
CA LYS A 539 -6.70 -14.08 15.44
C LYS A 539 -7.03 -12.58 15.44
N ASN A 540 -6.52 -11.82 16.40
CA ASN A 540 -6.71 -10.37 16.46
C ASN A 540 -6.04 -9.61 15.30
N ASN A 541 -5.06 -10.21 14.65
CA ASN A 541 -4.34 -9.65 13.50
C ASN A 541 -4.75 -10.28 12.16
N GLU A 542 -5.80 -11.10 12.12
CA GLU A 542 -6.30 -11.75 10.91
C GLU A 542 -6.58 -10.74 9.79
N GLY A 543 -7.22 -9.61 10.12
CA GLY A 543 -7.51 -8.53 9.16
C GLY A 543 -6.26 -7.94 8.51
N LEU A 544 -5.14 -7.84 9.26
CA LEU A 544 -3.88 -7.37 8.71
C LEU A 544 -3.33 -8.31 7.63
N ILE A 545 -3.44 -9.62 7.84
CA ILE A 545 -3.00 -10.62 6.84
C ILE A 545 -3.87 -10.55 5.58
N ILE A 546 -5.18 -10.34 5.72
CA ILE A 546 -6.08 -10.12 4.59
C ILE A 546 -5.70 -8.87 3.80
N GLU A 547 -5.40 -7.76 4.48
CA GLU A 547 -4.90 -6.53 3.85
C GLU A 547 -3.57 -6.76 3.12
N LYS A 548 -2.68 -7.58 3.67
CA LYS A 548 -1.43 -7.97 3.02
C LYS A 548 -1.66 -8.79 1.75
N ILE A 549 -2.58 -9.77 1.78
CA ILE A 549 -2.96 -10.53 0.58
C ILE A 549 -3.44 -9.57 -0.52
N ASP A 550 -4.35 -8.64 -0.20
CA ASP A 550 -4.88 -7.67 -1.17
C ASP A 550 -3.78 -6.73 -1.71
N SER A 551 -2.88 -6.28 -0.84
CA SER A 551 -1.76 -5.42 -1.23
C SER A 551 -0.79 -6.11 -2.18
N TYR A 552 -0.40 -7.36 -1.88
CA TYR A 552 0.47 -8.13 -2.76
C TYR A 552 -0.22 -8.53 -4.07
N ALA A 553 -1.52 -8.85 -4.04
CA ALA A 553 -2.28 -9.12 -5.25
C ALA A 553 -2.35 -7.89 -6.18
N GLU A 554 -2.53 -6.68 -5.62
CA GLU A 554 -2.47 -5.44 -6.41
C GLU A 554 -1.05 -5.17 -6.93
N GLN A 555 0.00 -5.41 -6.14
CA GLN A 555 1.40 -5.32 -6.60
C GLN A 555 1.67 -6.26 -7.78
N LEU A 556 1.12 -7.47 -7.76
CA LEU A 556 1.29 -8.48 -8.81
C LEU A 556 0.32 -8.32 -9.98
N LYS A 557 -0.58 -7.37 -9.96
CA LYS A 557 -1.66 -7.17 -10.94
C LYS A 557 -1.23 -7.27 -12.41
N TRP A 558 -0.10 -6.67 -12.75
CA TRP A 558 0.45 -6.74 -14.11
C TRP A 558 1.42 -7.91 -14.27
N ALA A 559 2.16 -8.23 -13.22
CA ALA A 559 3.14 -9.29 -13.20
C ALA A 559 2.49 -10.67 -13.42
N GLN A 560 1.37 -10.95 -12.73
CA GLN A 560 0.66 -12.21 -12.90
C GLN A 560 0.16 -12.41 -14.34
N ALA A 561 -0.28 -11.34 -15.01
CA ALA A 561 -0.75 -11.43 -16.39
C ALA A 561 0.41 -11.75 -17.36
N GLU A 562 1.58 -11.12 -17.20
CA GLU A 562 2.77 -11.42 -18.01
C GLU A 562 3.32 -12.81 -17.71
N ASN A 563 3.32 -13.21 -16.43
CA ASN A 563 3.71 -14.55 -16.03
C ASN A 563 2.79 -15.61 -16.63
N ASP A 564 1.47 -15.37 -16.63
CA ASP A 564 0.49 -16.29 -17.21
C ASP A 564 0.55 -16.31 -18.74
N ASN A 565 0.81 -15.19 -19.40
CA ASN A 565 1.09 -15.14 -20.85
C ASN A 565 2.28 -16.04 -21.23
N LYS A 566 3.26 -16.21 -20.34
CA LYS A 566 4.43 -17.08 -20.55
C LYS A 566 4.16 -18.53 -20.20
N TRP A 567 3.50 -18.79 -19.07
CA TRP A 567 3.43 -20.10 -18.45
C TRP A 567 2.05 -20.76 -18.49
N GLU A 568 1.00 -20.00 -18.80
CA GLU A 568 -0.39 -20.45 -19.00
C GLU A 568 -0.93 -21.33 -17.85
N THR A 569 -0.86 -20.82 -16.62
CA THR A 569 -1.27 -21.56 -15.41
C THR A 569 -2.71 -21.30 -15.00
N ILE A 570 -3.26 -20.11 -15.27
CA ILE A 570 -4.64 -19.72 -14.93
C ILE A 570 -5.62 -20.46 -15.86
N GLY A 571 -6.76 -20.90 -15.33
CA GLY A 571 -7.76 -21.67 -16.07
C GLY A 571 -7.36 -23.12 -16.35
N ARG A 572 -6.22 -23.59 -15.84
CA ARG A 572 -5.71 -24.96 -16.07
C ARG A 572 -5.35 -25.65 -14.76
N TYR A 573 -5.48 -26.97 -14.77
CA TYR A 573 -4.93 -27.77 -13.68
C TYR A 573 -3.40 -27.74 -13.72
N VAL A 574 -2.84 -27.36 -12.59
CA VAL A 574 -1.39 -27.46 -12.29
C VAL A 574 -1.27 -28.34 -11.06
N TRP A 575 -0.51 -29.45 -11.16
CA TRP A 575 -0.31 -30.31 -9.99
C TRP A 575 0.42 -29.54 -8.88
N PRO A 576 -0.01 -29.61 -7.61
CA PRO A 576 -1.13 -30.39 -7.06
C PRO A 576 -2.35 -29.51 -6.66
N ASN A 577 -2.75 -28.54 -7.48
CA ASN A 577 -3.86 -27.65 -7.13
C ASN A 577 -5.18 -28.41 -6.99
N PRO A 578 -5.93 -28.27 -5.88
CA PRO A 578 -7.21 -28.92 -5.69
C PRO A 578 -8.35 -28.24 -6.46
N VAL A 579 -8.16 -26.98 -6.85
CA VAL A 579 -9.15 -26.15 -7.56
C VAL A 579 -8.54 -25.51 -8.81
N VAL A 580 -9.39 -25.11 -9.74
CA VAL A 580 -9.00 -24.39 -10.96
C VAL A 580 -9.97 -23.24 -11.15
N TYR A 581 -9.46 -22.03 -11.16
CA TYR A 581 -10.22 -20.81 -11.42
C TYR A 581 -9.79 -20.16 -12.72
N ASP A 582 -10.71 -19.42 -13.35
CA ASP A 582 -10.49 -18.80 -14.66
C ASP A 582 -9.73 -17.47 -14.59
N THR A 583 -9.63 -16.88 -13.39
CA THR A 583 -8.95 -15.60 -13.18
C THR A 583 -8.01 -15.63 -11.97
N TYR A 584 -6.98 -14.80 -12.01
CA TYR A 584 -6.07 -14.60 -10.89
C TYR A 584 -6.79 -14.11 -9.61
N GLN A 585 -7.79 -13.22 -9.77
CA GLN A 585 -8.54 -12.71 -8.63
C GLN A 585 -9.32 -13.82 -7.91
N GLU A 586 -9.90 -14.76 -8.64
CA GLU A 586 -10.58 -15.91 -8.03
C GLU A 586 -9.62 -16.83 -7.26
N GLU A 587 -8.37 -17.01 -7.73
CA GLU A 587 -7.33 -17.74 -6.99
C GLU A 587 -6.96 -16.99 -5.69
N VAL A 588 -6.84 -15.66 -5.73
CA VAL A 588 -6.59 -14.82 -4.54
C VAL A 588 -7.78 -14.87 -3.58
N ASP A 589 -9.00 -14.74 -4.07
CA ASP A 589 -10.21 -14.81 -3.23
C ASP A 589 -10.35 -16.18 -2.56
N HIS A 590 -9.97 -17.26 -3.26
CA HIS A 590 -9.91 -18.60 -2.67
C HIS A 590 -8.90 -18.68 -1.52
N LEU A 591 -7.70 -18.16 -1.69
CA LEU A 591 -6.69 -18.10 -0.64
C LEU A 591 -7.21 -17.33 0.59
N LYS A 592 -7.83 -16.16 0.38
CA LYS A 592 -8.41 -15.34 1.45
C LYS A 592 -9.49 -16.07 2.21
N ASN A 593 -10.47 -16.65 1.50
CA ASN A 593 -11.59 -17.37 2.09
C ASN A 593 -11.08 -18.58 2.89
N TRP A 594 -10.16 -19.37 2.30
CA TRP A 594 -9.57 -20.50 2.99
C TRP A 594 -8.87 -20.09 4.28
N TYR A 595 -8.10 -18.99 4.26
CA TYR A 595 -7.42 -18.48 5.45
C TYR A 595 -8.41 -18.02 6.53
N GLN A 596 -9.46 -17.29 6.18
CA GLN A 596 -10.49 -16.83 7.12
C GLN A 596 -11.23 -18.03 7.74
N ASP A 597 -11.72 -18.96 6.91
CA ASP A 597 -12.40 -20.17 7.37
C ASP A 597 -11.49 -21.02 8.29
N ARG A 598 -10.18 -21.04 7.97
CA ARG A 598 -9.18 -21.73 8.81
C ARG A 598 -9.02 -21.08 10.18
N MET A 599 -8.94 -19.76 10.22
CA MET A 599 -8.80 -19.02 11.48
C MET A 599 -10.03 -19.18 12.37
N ASP A 600 -11.23 -19.18 11.79
CA ASP A 600 -12.49 -19.41 12.50
C ASP A 600 -12.56 -20.85 13.04
N TRP A 601 -12.23 -21.84 12.21
CA TRP A 601 -12.19 -23.23 12.66
C TRP A 601 -11.18 -23.45 13.80
N LEU A 602 -9.99 -22.87 13.70
CA LEU A 602 -8.96 -22.99 14.75
C LEU A 602 -9.40 -22.35 16.06
N GLU A 603 -10.10 -21.22 16.02
CA GLU A 603 -10.64 -20.58 17.22
C GLU A 603 -11.61 -21.51 17.94
N GLU A 604 -12.54 -22.13 17.24
CA GLU A 604 -13.49 -23.10 17.79
C GLU A 604 -12.76 -24.35 18.33
N ALA A 605 -11.88 -24.94 17.51
CA ALA A 605 -11.16 -26.17 17.86
C ALA A 605 -10.19 -26.02 19.03
N LEU A 606 -9.53 -24.86 19.17
CA LEU A 606 -8.69 -24.56 20.34
C LEU A 606 -9.52 -24.37 21.60
N ASN A 607 -10.72 -23.77 21.51
CA ASN A 607 -11.60 -23.62 22.67
C ASN A 607 -12.12 -24.95 23.20
N GLU A 608 -12.21 -25.99 22.37
CA GLU A 608 -12.62 -27.34 22.77
C GLU A 608 -11.52 -28.16 23.46
N LEU A 609 -10.22 -27.78 23.36
CA LEU A 609 -9.10 -28.42 24.06
C LEU A 609 -9.05 -28.02 25.55
#